data_f90128ac66d837175e4c48dca13bf58d
#
_entry.id   f90128ac66d837175e4c48dca13bf58d
#
_cell.length_a   1.000
_cell.length_b   1.000
_cell.length_c   1.000
_cell.angle_alpha   90.00
_cell.angle_beta   90.00
_cell.angle_gamma   90.00
#
_symmetry.space_group_name_H-M   'P 1'
#
loop_
_entity.id
_entity.type
_entity.pdbx_description
1 polymer ?
#
loop_
_entity_poly.entity_id
_entity_poly.type
_entity_poly.pdbx_seq_one_letter_code
_entity_poly.pdbx_strand_id
1 'polypeptide(L)'
;MRKIEQQMCAAITGNKNWSSGNTQVVTNDGVSTVYLHGNKIAIVDDTSLTIFDGGWQSNTTKSRLNALCSEFCIAGEGVFQKDFLWYVRKFVGESSVTGKVYNVEDFCSGYVFAWGGNRPLFFNTITHNLMTQQSPNKADLEGLIENYAWHIIDGLDHKSADQMLFDLLTREYEKYTWDEVTEEIVDHYDEDTLIDLIPDAN
;
A
#
# COMPACT_ATOMS: atom_id res chain seq x y z
N MET A 1 -17.19 12.38 -2.77
CA MET A 1 -17.30 11.43 -1.63
C MET A 1 -18.56 10.60 -1.79
N ARG A 2 -18.48 9.28 -1.62
CA ARG A 2 -19.63 8.36 -1.73
C ARG A 2 -20.49 8.43 -0.46
N LYS A 3 -21.76 8.05 -0.53
CA LYS A 3 -22.68 8.07 0.62
C LYS A 3 -22.14 7.34 1.86
N ILE A 4 -21.53 6.15 1.65
CA ILE A 4 -20.94 5.37 2.75
C ILE A 4 -19.73 6.07 3.39
N GLU A 5 -18.95 6.82 2.61
CA GLU A 5 -17.82 7.62 3.09
C GLU A 5 -18.29 8.83 3.91
N GLN A 6 -19.35 9.52 3.47
CA GLN A 6 -19.97 10.60 4.22
C GLN A 6 -20.49 10.12 5.57
N GLN A 7 -21.16 8.96 5.59
CA GLN A 7 -21.68 8.35 6.81
C GLN A 7 -20.57 7.91 7.77
N MET A 8 -19.49 7.34 7.23
CA MET A 8 -18.28 6.98 7.98
C MET A 8 -17.67 8.21 8.65
N CYS A 9 -17.41 9.28 7.91
CA CYS A 9 -16.86 10.52 8.45
C CYS A 9 -17.81 11.17 9.49
N ALA A 10 -19.11 11.21 9.22
CA ALA A 10 -20.11 11.73 10.16
C ALA A 10 -20.17 10.91 11.47
N ALA A 11 -19.99 9.61 11.41
CA ALA A 11 -19.93 8.75 12.60
C ALA A 11 -18.70 9.07 13.46
N ILE A 12 -17.55 9.26 12.85
CA ILE A 12 -16.30 9.65 13.52
C ILE A 12 -16.45 11.01 14.19
N THR A 13 -16.88 12.03 13.43
CA THR A 13 -17.12 13.39 13.96
C THR A 13 -18.15 13.39 15.11
N GLY A 14 -19.15 12.53 15.02
CA GLY A 14 -20.18 12.38 16.05
C GLY A 14 -19.79 11.48 17.22
N ASN A 15 -18.58 10.95 17.30
CA ASN A 15 -18.11 9.97 18.29
C ASN A 15 -19.07 8.78 18.44
N LYS A 16 -19.52 8.19 17.32
CA LYS A 16 -20.53 7.13 17.30
C LYS A 16 -20.01 5.87 16.62
N ASN A 17 -20.38 4.72 17.19
CA ASN A 17 -20.26 3.46 16.49
C ASN A 17 -21.19 3.42 15.28
N TRP A 18 -20.67 2.94 14.15
CA TRP A 18 -21.45 2.85 12.92
C TRP A 18 -20.95 1.68 12.07
N SER A 19 -21.85 1.08 11.32
CA SER A 19 -21.52 0.01 10.38
C SER A 19 -22.45 0.05 9.18
N SER A 20 -21.91 -0.10 7.98
CA SER A 20 -22.69 -0.24 6.74
C SER A 20 -21.89 -1.01 5.70
N GLY A 21 -22.48 -2.08 5.17
CA GLY A 21 -21.84 -2.95 4.19
C GLY A 21 -20.53 -3.54 4.74
N ASN A 22 -19.45 -3.21 4.09
CA ASN A 22 -18.11 -3.68 4.44
C ASN A 22 -17.29 -2.71 5.32
N THR A 23 -17.88 -1.59 5.73
CA THR A 23 -17.18 -0.53 6.48
C THR A 23 -17.78 -0.38 7.87
N GLN A 24 -16.92 -0.31 8.89
CA GLN A 24 -17.32 -0.16 10.30
C GLN A 24 -16.46 0.92 10.97
N VAL A 25 -17.08 1.70 11.86
CA VAL A 25 -16.44 2.64 12.79
C VAL A 25 -16.72 2.18 14.20
N VAL A 26 -15.67 2.01 15.00
CA VAL A 26 -15.75 1.73 16.43
C VAL A 26 -15.08 2.87 17.17
N THR A 27 -15.82 3.56 18.03
CA THR A 27 -15.32 4.71 18.79
C THR A 27 -15.30 4.37 20.27
N ASN A 28 -14.13 4.56 20.91
CA ASN A 28 -13.91 4.43 22.34
C ASN A 28 -13.10 5.63 22.83
N ASP A 29 -13.57 6.32 23.85
CA ASP A 29 -12.88 7.44 24.52
C ASP A 29 -12.32 8.49 23.53
N GLY A 30 -13.12 8.89 22.54
CA GLY A 30 -12.73 9.88 21.53
C GLY A 30 -11.84 9.36 20.40
N VAL A 31 -11.40 8.10 20.46
CA VAL A 31 -10.61 7.47 19.40
C VAL A 31 -11.51 6.60 18.54
N SER A 32 -11.59 6.90 17.26
CA SER A 32 -12.35 6.13 16.27
C SER A 32 -11.46 5.23 15.45
N THR A 33 -11.72 3.94 15.46
CA THR A 33 -11.06 2.95 14.61
C THR A 33 -11.96 2.58 13.44
N VAL A 34 -11.44 2.65 12.23
CA VAL A 34 -12.16 2.31 11.00
C VAL A 34 -11.71 0.96 10.48
N TYR A 35 -12.67 0.12 10.17
CA TYR A 35 -12.46 -1.21 9.61
C TYR A 35 -13.09 -1.32 8.22
N LEU A 36 -12.42 -2.02 7.33
CA LEU A 36 -12.92 -2.42 6.01
C LEU A 36 -12.79 -3.93 5.88
N HIS A 37 -13.91 -4.62 5.63
CA HIS A 37 -13.97 -6.11 5.64
C HIS A 37 -13.40 -6.73 6.93
N GLY A 38 -13.55 -6.06 8.07
CA GLY A 38 -13.01 -6.48 9.36
C GLY A 38 -11.54 -6.13 9.59
N ASN A 39 -10.82 -5.64 8.60
CA ASN A 39 -9.43 -5.21 8.72
C ASN A 39 -9.34 -3.73 9.07
N LYS A 40 -8.48 -3.39 10.02
CA LYS A 40 -8.23 -2.01 10.43
C LYS A 40 -7.56 -1.23 9.30
N ILE A 41 -8.19 -0.12 8.87
CA ILE A 41 -7.66 0.76 7.84
C ILE A 41 -7.33 2.16 8.34
N ALA A 42 -7.90 2.61 9.47
CA ALA A 42 -7.55 3.90 10.04
C ALA A 42 -7.82 3.96 11.54
N ILE A 43 -7.10 4.86 12.22
CA ILE A 43 -7.38 5.35 13.56
C ILE A 43 -7.46 6.87 13.47
N VAL A 44 -8.52 7.46 14.03
CA VAL A 44 -8.74 8.91 14.09
C VAL A 44 -8.88 9.31 15.56
N ASP A 45 -8.04 10.22 16.00
CA ASP A 45 -8.11 10.83 17.33
C ASP A 45 -8.14 12.37 17.23
N ASP A 46 -8.09 13.08 18.35
CA ASP A 46 -8.17 14.55 18.39
C ASP A 46 -6.96 15.23 17.70
N THR A 47 -5.88 14.52 17.46
CA THR A 47 -4.59 15.07 17.01
C THR A 47 -4.09 14.49 15.71
N SER A 48 -4.60 13.33 15.30
CA SER A 48 -4.01 12.60 14.17
C SER A 48 -4.99 11.67 13.44
N LEU A 49 -4.67 11.39 12.20
CA LEU A 49 -5.17 10.28 11.40
C LEU A 49 -4.02 9.33 11.11
N THR A 50 -4.09 8.13 11.67
CA THR A 50 -3.18 7.05 11.32
C THR A 50 -3.87 6.15 10.29
N ILE A 51 -3.21 5.85 9.17
CA ILE A 51 -3.76 5.06 8.08
C ILE A 51 -3.02 3.74 7.89
N PHE A 52 -3.77 2.71 7.50
CA PHE A 52 -3.27 1.36 7.23
C PHE A 52 -3.88 0.86 5.91
N ASP A 53 -3.21 -0.04 5.22
CA ASP A 53 -3.76 -0.68 4.02
C ASP A 53 -4.76 -1.82 4.34
N GLY A 54 -4.80 -2.24 5.61
CA GLY A 54 -5.66 -3.33 6.06
C GLY A 54 -5.22 -4.70 5.53
N GLY A 55 -3.96 -4.82 5.11
CA GLY A 55 -3.40 -6.01 4.48
C GLY A 55 -3.71 -6.12 2.97
N TRP A 56 -4.38 -5.12 2.37
CA TRP A 56 -4.74 -5.14 0.96
C TRP A 56 -4.85 -3.75 0.34
N GLN A 57 -3.95 -3.42 -0.58
CA GLN A 57 -3.93 -2.15 -1.30
C GLN A 57 -4.97 -2.10 -2.43
N SER A 58 -6.25 -2.05 -2.07
CA SER A 58 -7.35 -1.99 -3.04
C SER A 58 -7.82 -0.57 -3.35
N ASN A 59 -8.50 -0.39 -4.49
CA ASN A 59 -9.16 0.87 -4.83
C ASN A 59 -10.23 1.26 -3.78
N THR A 60 -10.87 0.28 -3.14
CA THR A 60 -11.85 0.53 -2.08
C THR A 60 -11.16 1.05 -0.83
N THR A 61 -10.06 0.43 -0.39
CA THR A 61 -9.24 0.91 0.72
C THR A 61 -8.77 2.33 0.46
N LYS A 62 -8.15 2.58 -0.69
CA LYS A 62 -7.68 3.91 -1.09
C LYS A 62 -8.79 4.96 -1.10
N SER A 63 -10.00 4.61 -1.58
CA SER A 63 -11.16 5.51 -1.58
C SER A 63 -11.60 5.89 -0.15
N ARG A 64 -11.62 4.93 0.79
CA ARG A 64 -11.93 5.19 2.19
C ARG A 64 -10.87 6.07 2.86
N LEU A 65 -9.59 5.76 2.65
CA LEU A 65 -8.48 6.56 3.19
C LEU A 65 -8.52 7.99 2.68
N ASN A 66 -8.76 8.20 1.37
CA ASN A 66 -8.87 9.55 0.81
C ASN A 66 -10.11 10.32 1.30
N ALA A 67 -11.20 9.62 1.61
CA ALA A 67 -12.36 10.26 2.23
C ALA A 67 -12.02 10.78 3.64
N LEU A 68 -11.28 9.99 4.43
CA LEU A 68 -10.78 10.40 5.74
C LEU A 68 -9.77 11.56 5.63
N CYS A 69 -8.82 11.48 4.71
CA CYS A 69 -7.86 12.57 4.49
C CYS A 69 -8.58 13.87 4.06
N SER A 70 -9.60 13.77 3.19
CA SER A 70 -10.38 14.92 2.74
C SER A 70 -11.16 15.61 3.86
N GLU A 71 -11.60 14.84 4.88
CA GLU A 71 -12.39 15.35 6.00
C GLU A 71 -11.49 15.87 7.13
N PHE A 72 -10.42 15.15 7.46
CA PHE A 72 -9.64 15.39 8.69
C PHE A 72 -8.24 15.97 8.44
N CYS A 73 -7.71 15.95 7.23
CA CYS A 73 -6.37 16.41 6.93
C CYS A 73 -6.36 17.75 6.19
N ILE A 74 -5.18 18.30 5.94
CA ILE A 74 -5.02 19.51 5.14
C ILE A 74 -5.45 19.21 3.69
N ALA A 75 -6.24 20.11 3.11
CA ALA A 75 -6.73 19.94 1.75
C ALA A 75 -5.58 19.67 0.77
N GLY A 76 -5.65 18.54 0.07
CA GLY A 76 -4.62 18.06 -0.85
C GLY A 76 -3.76 16.94 -0.29
N GLU A 77 -3.78 16.66 1.02
CA GLU A 77 -3.19 15.45 1.58
C GLU A 77 -4.00 14.22 1.21
N GLY A 78 -3.35 13.07 1.09
CA GLY A 78 -4.03 11.81 0.75
C GLY A 78 -3.10 10.74 0.21
N VAL A 79 -3.72 9.62 -0.17
CA VAL A 79 -3.06 8.44 -0.73
C VAL A 79 -3.33 8.35 -2.22
N PHE A 80 -2.30 8.15 -3.02
CA PHE A 80 -2.45 7.91 -4.46
C PHE A 80 -1.58 6.74 -4.91
N GLN A 81 -1.84 6.27 -6.12
CA GLN A 81 -1.13 5.15 -6.72
C GLN A 81 -0.44 5.61 -8.00
N LYS A 82 0.81 5.21 -8.14
CA LYS A 82 1.59 5.38 -9.37
C LYS A 82 2.42 4.11 -9.57
N ASP A 83 2.45 3.58 -10.79
CA ASP A 83 3.21 2.40 -11.15
C ASP A 83 2.96 1.20 -10.20
N PHE A 84 1.66 0.97 -9.87
CA PHE A 84 1.15 -0.03 -8.93
C PHE A 84 1.59 0.14 -7.47
N LEU A 85 2.40 1.13 -7.13
CA LEU A 85 2.83 1.45 -5.77
C LEU A 85 1.96 2.55 -5.17
N TRP A 86 1.73 2.46 -3.86
CA TRP A 86 1.02 3.49 -3.12
C TRP A 86 1.98 4.52 -2.53
N TYR A 87 1.57 5.78 -2.61
CA TYR A 87 2.28 6.94 -2.10
C TYR A 87 1.36 7.78 -1.25
N VAL A 88 1.95 8.51 -0.32
CA VAL A 88 1.28 9.52 0.49
C VAL A 88 1.72 10.89 0.02
N ARG A 89 0.75 11.79 -0.16
CA ARG A 89 1.00 13.21 -0.38
C ARG A 89 0.73 13.96 0.91
N LYS A 90 1.78 14.61 1.46
CA LYS A 90 1.76 15.31 2.72
C LYS A 90 2.05 16.79 2.52
N PHE A 91 1.27 17.65 3.15
CA PHE A 91 1.52 19.09 3.16
C PHE A 91 2.78 19.40 3.98
N VAL A 92 3.67 20.23 3.44
CA VAL A 92 4.93 20.63 4.10
C VAL A 92 5.05 22.13 4.31
N GLY A 93 4.20 22.94 3.68
CA GLY A 93 4.23 24.38 3.84
C GLY A 93 3.56 25.12 2.70
N GLU A 94 3.65 26.45 2.74
CA GLU A 94 3.18 27.33 1.67
C GLU A 94 4.37 28.12 1.08
N SER A 95 4.39 28.19 -0.24
CA SER A 95 5.30 29.05 -1.00
C SER A 95 4.54 30.28 -1.51
N SER A 96 5.15 31.43 -1.42
CA SER A 96 4.59 32.67 -1.95
C SER A 96 4.40 32.66 -3.49
N VAL A 97 5.08 31.74 -4.17
CA VAL A 97 5.05 31.63 -5.64
C VAL A 97 4.13 30.52 -6.11
N THR A 98 4.14 29.35 -5.47
CA THR A 98 3.44 28.15 -5.93
C THR A 98 2.23 27.76 -5.06
N GLY A 99 1.96 28.49 -3.96
CA GLY A 99 0.92 28.15 -3.01
C GLY A 99 1.29 26.96 -2.12
N LYS A 100 0.35 26.07 -1.84
CA LYS A 100 0.58 24.89 -0.97
C LYS A 100 1.61 23.94 -1.59
N VAL A 101 2.62 23.60 -0.82
CA VAL A 101 3.70 22.67 -1.18
C VAL A 101 3.45 21.33 -0.50
N TYR A 102 3.59 20.25 -1.25
CA TYR A 102 3.40 18.89 -0.77
C TYR A 102 4.66 18.06 -1.02
N ASN A 103 5.00 17.22 -0.06
CA ASN A 103 5.96 16.15 -0.23
C ASN A 103 5.24 14.85 -0.62
N VAL A 104 5.93 14.01 -1.38
CA VAL A 104 5.47 12.67 -1.75
C VAL A 104 6.39 11.67 -1.07
N GLU A 105 5.82 10.77 -0.31
CA GLU A 105 6.51 9.75 0.46
C GLU A 105 5.91 8.38 0.10
N ASP A 106 6.69 7.32 0.21
CA ASP A 106 6.18 5.96 0.05
C ASP A 106 5.13 5.67 1.13
N PHE A 107 4.05 5.01 0.74
CA PHE A 107 3.04 4.60 1.71
C PHE A 107 3.62 3.50 2.61
N CYS A 108 3.48 3.68 3.91
CA CYS A 108 3.70 2.63 4.90
C CYS A 108 2.46 2.45 5.77
N SER A 109 2.11 1.21 6.11
CA SER A 109 1.01 0.92 7.01
C SER A 109 1.32 1.48 8.41
N GLY A 110 0.40 2.29 8.96
CA GLY A 110 0.66 3.07 10.17
C GLY A 110 1.15 4.50 9.90
N TYR A 111 1.05 4.99 8.66
CA TYR A 111 1.40 6.37 8.33
C TYR A 111 0.50 7.37 9.06
N VAL A 112 1.08 8.44 9.61
CA VAL A 112 0.39 9.42 10.46
C VAL A 112 0.31 10.79 9.81
N PHE A 113 -0.92 11.29 9.64
CA PHE A 113 -1.22 12.69 9.40
C PHE A 113 -1.57 13.35 10.74
N ALA A 114 -0.82 14.35 11.15
CA ALA A 114 -1.13 15.14 12.34
C ALA A 114 -1.87 16.43 11.94
N TRP A 115 -2.94 16.79 12.65
CA TRP A 115 -3.63 18.06 12.52
C TRP A 115 -3.76 18.77 13.88
N GLY A 116 -3.81 20.08 13.84
CA GLY A 116 -3.93 20.89 15.02
C GLY A 116 -2.65 21.64 15.38
N GLY A 117 -2.75 22.94 15.42
CA GLY A 117 -1.78 23.98 15.59
C GLY A 117 -0.47 23.61 16.26
N ASN A 118 0.62 23.96 15.62
CA ASN A 118 1.99 23.61 15.95
C ASN A 118 2.29 22.12 15.78
N ARG A 119 2.62 21.73 14.55
CA ARG A 119 3.31 20.46 14.31
C ARG A 119 4.54 20.44 15.23
N PRO A 120 4.60 19.57 16.26
CA PRO A 120 5.85 19.39 16.96
C PRO A 120 6.83 18.85 15.95
N LEU A 121 7.96 19.53 15.77
CA LEU A 121 9.15 19.05 15.04
C LEU A 121 9.67 17.70 15.57
N PHE A 122 8.98 17.12 16.56
CA PHE A 122 9.33 15.89 17.26
C PHE A 122 8.87 14.59 16.57
N PHE A 123 7.91 14.61 15.62
CA PHE A 123 7.46 13.37 14.99
C PHE A 123 8.42 12.85 13.90
N ASN A 124 9.22 13.73 13.27
CA ASN A 124 10.34 13.26 12.45
C ASN A 124 11.46 12.58 13.26
N THR A 125 11.50 12.84 14.58
CA THR A 125 12.54 12.28 15.46
C THR A 125 12.20 10.86 15.94
N ILE A 126 10.92 10.49 16.03
CA ILE A 126 10.54 9.16 16.51
C ILE A 126 10.59 8.13 15.38
N THR A 127 10.14 8.47 14.17
CA THR A 127 10.36 7.62 12.99
C THR A 127 11.84 7.56 12.61
N HIS A 128 12.58 8.65 12.78
CA HIS A 128 14.03 8.67 12.56
C HIS A 128 14.80 7.94 13.68
N ASN A 129 14.34 7.98 14.94
CA ASN A 129 14.97 7.24 16.04
C ASN A 129 14.62 5.74 16.09
N LEU A 130 13.50 5.31 15.51
CA LEU A 130 13.26 3.88 15.30
C LEU A 130 14.06 3.32 14.11
N MET A 131 14.47 4.20 13.16
CA MET A 131 15.36 3.82 12.06
C MET A 131 16.84 4.13 12.32
N THR A 132 17.19 4.85 13.39
CA THR A 132 18.60 5.19 13.73
C THR A 132 19.21 4.27 14.80
N GLN A 133 18.49 3.26 15.27
CA GLN A 133 19.12 2.18 16.01
C GLN A 133 19.41 1.01 15.05
N GLN A 134 20.61 1.04 14.52
CA GLN A 134 21.24 0.12 13.56
C GLN A 134 20.68 0.27 12.13
N SER A 135 21.55 0.63 11.19
CA SER A 135 21.31 0.38 9.76
C SER A 135 20.90 -1.09 9.64
N PRO A 136 19.72 -1.40 9.02
CA PRO A 136 19.31 -2.79 8.86
C PRO A 136 20.46 -3.54 8.21
N ASN A 137 20.90 -4.61 8.85
CA ASN A 137 21.94 -5.43 8.28
C ASN A 137 21.37 -6.17 7.05
N LYS A 138 22.24 -6.76 6.25
CA LYS A 138 21.83 -7.45 5.03
C LYS A 138 20.79 -8.55 5.31
N ALA A 139 20.89 -9.24 6.46
CA ALA A 139 19.96 -10.29 6.88
C ALA A 139 18.57 -9.73 7.21
N ASP A 140 18.48 -8.53 7.82
CA ASP A 140 17.20 -7.87 8.09
C ASP A 140 16.51 -7.45 6.80
N LEU A 141 17.26 -7.00 5.79
CA LEU A 141 16.73 -6.67 4.47
C LEU A 141 16.26 -7.93 3.72
N GLU A 142 17.03 -9.01 3.76
CA GLU A 142 16.66 -10.28 3.15
C GLU A 142 15.37 -10.84 3.78
N GLY A 143 15.25 -10.82 5.11
CA GLY A 143 14.04 -11.24 5.81
C GLY A 143 12.82 -10.35 5.49
N LEU A 144 13.02 -9.05 5.36
CA LEU A 144 11.95 -8.14 4.94
C LEU A 144 11.48 -8.41 3.52
N ILE A 145 12.41 -8.65 2.60
CA ILE A 145 12.11 -8.99 1.20
C ILE A 145 11.31 -10.28 1.12
N GLU A 146 11.72 -11.31 1.85
CA GLU A 146 11.03 -12.60 1.90
C GLU A 146 9.60 -12.45 2.45
N ASN A 147 9.43 -11.79 3.59
CA ASN A 147 8.12 -11.55 4.19
C ASN A 147 7.21 -10.74 3.26
N TYR A 148 7.77 -9.76 2.55
CA TYR A 148 7.02 -8.97 1.59
C TYR A 148 6.60 -9.77 0.36
N ALA A 149 7.47 -10.64 -0.15
CA ALA A 149 7.15 -11.53 -1.25
C ALA A 149 6.00 -12.49 -0.89
N TRP A 150 6.05 -13.11 0.28
CA TRP A 150 4.95 -13.95 0.79
C TRP A 150 3.65 -13.17 0.97
N HIS A 151 3.72 -11.94 1.47
CA HIS A 151 2.54 -11.09 1.61
C HIS A 151 1.87 -10.78 0.26
N ILE A 152 2.67 -10.58 -0.80
CA ILE A 152 2.15 -10.41 -2.15
C ILE A 152 1.49 -11.71 -2.64
N ILE A 153 2.16 -12.84 -2.50
CA ILE A 153 1.69 -14.15 -2.96
C ILE A 153 0.37 -14.53 -2.27
N ASP A 154 0.28 -14.39 -0.96
CA ASP A 154 -0.93 -14.70 -0.17
C ASP A 154 -2.14 -13.82 -0.55
N GLY A 155 -1.87 -12.66 -1.12
CA GLY A 155 -2.90 -11.73 -1.57
C GLY A 155 -3.37 -11.91 -3.01
N LEU A 156 -2.75 -12.77 -3.81
CA LEU A 156 -3.12 -13.00 -5.21
C LEU A 156 -4.24 -14.03 -5.34
N ASP A 157 -5.21 -13.79 -6.22
CA ASP A 157 -6.05 -14.86 -6.75
C ASP A 157 -5.24 -15.71 -7.75
N HIS A 158 -5.70 -16.95 -8.01
CA HIS A 158 -4.97 -17.89 -8.88
C HIS A 158 -4.63 -17.28 -10.25
N LYS A 159 -5.56 -16.57 -10.87
CA LYS A 159 -5.34 -15.98 -12.20
C LYS A 159 -4.29 -14.87 -12.17
N SER A 160 -4.30 -14.04 -11.13
CA SER A 160 -3.30 -12.98 -10.94
C SER A 160 -1.93 -13.56 -10.61
N ALA A 161 -1.89 -14.67 -9.84
CA ALA A 161 -0.66 -15.38 -9.54
C ALA A 161 -0.06 -16.01 -10.81
N ASP A 162 -0.87 -16.70 -11.62
CA ASP A 162 -0.45 -17.29 -12.90
C ASP A 162 0.11 -16.22 -13.86
N GLN A 163 -0.58 -15.08 -13.99
CA GLN A 163 -0.11 -13.99 -14.83
C GLN A 163 1.19 -13.39 -14.33
N MET A 164 1.32 -13.18 -13.02
CA MET A 164 2.55 -12.66 -12.43
C MET A 164 3.73 -13.61 -12.62
N LEU A 165 3.49 -14.91 -12.43
CA LEU A 165 4.51 -15.94 -12.66
C LEU A 165 4.92 -15.98 -14.12
N PHE A 166 3.97 -15.95 -15.05
CA PHE A 166 4.23 -15.89 -16.48
C PHE A 166 5.09 -14.67 -16.85
N ASP A 167 4.72 -13.47 -16.36
CA ASP A 167 5.47 -12.25 -16.65
C ASP A 167 6.90 -12.27 -16.08
N LEU A 168 7.08 -12.87 -14.88
CA LEU A 168 8.40 -13.02 -14.27
C LEU A 168 9.28 -13.99 -15.05
N LEU A 169 8.73 -15.16 -15.42
CA LEU A 169 9.45 -16.16 -16.22
C LEU A 169 9.82 -15.61 -17.60
N THR A 170 8.87 -14.98 -18.29
CA THR A 170 9.12 -14.37 -19.60
C THR A 170 10.26 -13.35 -19.51
N ARG A 171 10.24 -12.44 -18.52
CA ARG A 171 11.31 -11.46 -18.32
C ARG A 171 12.66 -12.10 -18.02
N GLU A 172 12.68 -13.23 -17.33
CA GLU A 172 13.92 -13.93 -17.04
C GLU A 172 14.48 -14.59 -18.29
N TYR A 173 13.63 -15.29 -19.05
CA TYR A 173 14.01 -15.99 -20.27
C TYR A 173 14.26 -15.07 -21.47
N GLU A 174 13.75 -13.84 -21.51
CA GLU A 174 14.12 -12.83 -22.51
C GLU A 174 15.62 -12.51 -22.54
N LYS A 175 16.36 -12.84 -21.48
CA LYS A 175 17.81 -12.65 -21.39
C LYS A 175 18.62 -13.80 -22.01
N TYR A 176 17.95 -14.93 -22.28
CA TYR A 176 18.57 -16.16 -22.75
C TYR A 176 18.55 -16.23 -24.28
N THR A 177 19.55 -16.87 -24.84
CA THR A 177 19.57 -17.19 -26.26
C THR A 177 18.67 -18.39 -26.56
N TRP A 178 18.37 -18.59 -27.83
CA TRP A 178 17.62 -19.77 -28.30
C TRP A 178 18.25 -21.07 -27.82
N ASP A 179 19.57 -21.19 -27.97
CA ASP A 179 20.32 -22.40 -27.60
C ASP A 179 20.24 -22.67 -26.08
N GLU A 180 20.36 -21.62 -25.24
CA GLU A 180 20.28 -21.74 -23.80
C GLU A 180 18.85 -22.16 -23.34
N VAL A 181 17.79 -21.65 -23.95
CA VAL A 181 16.43 -22.05 -23.63
C VAL A 181 16.14 -23.48 -24.06
N THR A 182 16.59 -23.89 -25.25
CA THR A 182 16.37 -25.25 -25.73
C THR A 182 17.16 -26.29 -24.93
N GLU A 183 18.40 -25.98 -24.51
CA GLU A 183 19.20 -26.82 -23.64
C GLU A 183 18.52 -26.99 -22.28
N GLU A 184 18.03 -25.93 -21.70
CA GLU A 184 17.30 -25.97 -20.39
C GLU A 184 16.02 -26.80 -20.46
N ILE A 185 15.23 -26.67 -21.55
CA ILE A 185 14.02 -27.48 -21.74
C ILE A 185 14.37 -28.97 -21.81
N VAL A 186 15.39 -29.36 -22.59
CA VAL A 186 15.81 -30.75 -22.71
C VAL A 186 16.36 -31.31 -21.40
N ASP A 187 17.12 -30.50 -20.65
CA ASP A 187 17.67 -30.90 -19.35
C ASP A 187 16.60 -31.13 -18.26
N HIS A 188 15.54 -30.33 -18.27
CA HIS A 188 14.49 -30.42 -17.25
C HIS A 188 13.32 -31.34 -17.62
N TYR A 189 13.08 -31.54 -18.90
CA TYR A 189 11.97 -32.34 -19.42
C TYR A 189 12.50 -33.42 -20.38
N ASP A 190 12.27 -33.25 -21.68
CA ASP A 190 12.74 -34.16 -22.71
C ASP A 190 12.70 -33.50 -24.12
N GLU A 191 13.21 -34.20 -25.14
CA GLU A 191 13.19 -33.73 -26.54
C GLU A 191 11.77 -33.63 -27.09
N ASP A 192 10.83 -34.52 -26.66
CA ASP A 192 9.46 -34.49 -27.13
C ASP A 192 8.74 -33.23 -26.66
N THR A 193 8.97 -32.81 -25.40
CA THR A 193 8.46 -31.55 -24.85
C THR A 193 9.01 -30.34 -25.61
N LEU A 194 10.30 -30.34 -25.97
CA LEU A 194 10.87 -29.26 -26.77
C LEU A 194 10.16 -29.15 -28.13
N ILE A 195 9.92 -30.27 -28.81
CA ILE A 195 9.24 -30.30 -30.12
C ILE A 195 7.82 -29.67 -29.99
N ASP A 196 7.07 -30.00 -28.93
CA ASP A 196 5.73 -29.49 -28.70
C ASP A 196 5.70 -27.97 -28.37
N LEU A 197 6.78 -27.43 -27.81
CA LEU A 197 6.90 -26.02 -27.44
C LEU A 197 7.43 -25.12 -28.56
N ILE A 198 8.09 -25.68 -29.59
CA ILE A 198 8.59 -24.91 -30.73
C ILE A 198 7.40 -24.37 -31.54
N PRO A 199 7.30 -23.04 -31.75
CA PRO A 199 6.24 -22.49 -32.57
C PRO A 199 6.29 -23.02 -34.01
N ASP A 200 5.14 -23.37 -34.57
CA ASP A 200 5.03 -23.72 -35.98
C ASP A 200 5.66 -22.62 -36.85
N ALA A 201 6.59 -23.02 -37.74
CA ALA A 201 7.19 -22.08 -38.68
C ALA A 201 6.12 -21.59 -39.67
N ASN A 202 5.72 -20.32 -39.52
CA ASN A 202 4.85 -19.61 -40.48
C ASN A 202 5.66 -19.21 -41.74
#